data_3079fbf318f4e127cd3480dadebe1a6c
#
_entry.id   3079fbf318f4e127cd3480dadebe1a6c
#
_cell.length_a   1.000
_cell.length_b   1.000
_cell.length_c   1.000
_cell.angle_alpha   90.00
_cell.angle_beta   90.00
_cell.angle_gamma   90.00
#
_symmetry.space_group_name_H-M   'P 1'
#
loop_
_entity.id
_entity.type
_entity.pdbx_description
1 polymer ?
#
loop_
_entity_poly.entity_id
_entity_poly.type
_entity_poly.pdbx_seq_one_letter_code
_entity_poly.pdbx_strand_id
1 'polypeptide(L)'
;AVKGENYLEFDEWQTIKGGWSYADVPVTVKNSEALDEVERNLVLRLLPSEDFTLAIPQWFDLSGMLGNDSGKEEFDGTRHKIILNNFITCPEVWMGRESGEIGDLEGGLWGFFSKEKFEEILKRFPELTYEDFMSNETMPSGLKYAIQNKMAMDLQALYDKSPDHRDAIREKDGRLMWFQGVSWKSYYGVPFQPGE
;
A
#
# COMPACT_ATOMS: atom_id res chain seq x y z
N ALA A 1 -5.11 17.59 2.78
CA ALA A 1 -4.01 17.80 3.72
C ALA A 1 -3.81 19.29 3.91
N VAL A 2 -3.51 19.72 5.11
CA VAL A 2 -3.21 21.12 5.42
C VAL A 2 -1.70 21.20 5.65
N LYS A 3 -1.06 22.18 5.00
CA LYS A 3 0.37 22.46 5.17
C LYS A 3 0.70 22.65 6.65
N GLY A 4 1.79 22.04 7.10
CA GLY A 4 2.25 22.13 8.49
C GLY A 4 1.42 21.36 9.50
N GLU A 5 0.29 20.80 9.10
CA GLU A 5 -0.47 19.87 9.90
C GLU A 5 -0.15 18.41 9.48
N ASN A 6 0.07 17.58 10.46
CA ASN A 6 0.23 16.15 10.30
C ASN A 6 1.51 15.74 9.57
N TYR A 7 1.45 15.46 8.26
CA TYR A 7 2.46 14.71 7.51
C TYR A 7 3.02 15.46 6.30
N LEU A 8 2.70 16.76 6.11
CA LEU A 8 3.02 17.47 4.88
C LEU A 8 3.81 18.75 5.15
N GLU A 9 5.01 18.83 4.57
CA GLU A 9 5.85 20.03 4.62
C GLU A 9 6.38 20.36 3.22
N PHE A 10 6.24 21.61 2.81
CA PHE A 10 6.82 22.16 1.59
C PHE A 10 6.92 23.69 1.69
N ASP A 11 7.85 24.27 0.94
CA ASP A 11 8.01 25.71 0.84
C ASP A 11 7.09 26.29 -0.23
N GLU A 12 6.34 27.33 0.13
CA GLU A 12 5.43 28.02 -0.80
C GLU A 12 6.17 28.80 -1.88
N TRP A 13 7.36 29.28 -1.56
CA TRP A 13 8.17 30.07 -2.47
C TRP A 13 9.35 29.23 -2.95
N GLN A 14 9.46 29.15 -4.26
CA GLN A 14 10.57 28.48 -4.92
C GLN A 14 11.31 29.47 -5.79
N THR A 15 12.63 29.39 -5.80
CA THR A 15 13.46 30.28 -6.59
C THR A 15 14.12 29.51 -7.75
N ILE A 16 13.87 29.97 -8.97
CA ILE A 16 14.63 29.52 -10.13
C ILE A 16 15.97 30.24 -10.14
N LYS A 17 17.06 29.50 -10.01
CA LYS A 17 18.41 30.11 -10.04
C LYS A 17 18.71 30.74 -11.41
N GLY A 18 19.42 31.86 -11.39
CA GLY A 18 19.83 32.54 -12.64
C GLY A 18 20.51 31.58 -13.60
N GLY A 19 20.06 31.55 -14.84
CA GLY A 19 20.55 30.63 -15.89
C GLY A 19 19.87 29.23 -15.89
N TRP A 20 18.96 28.96 -14.98
CA TRP A 20 18.19 27.72 -14.95
C TRP A 20 16.77 27.96 -15.49
N SER A 21 16.18 26.93 -16.10
CA SER A 21 14.81 26.97 -16.63
C SER A 21 13.81 26.21 -15.77
N TYR A 22 14.22 25.68 -14.62
CA TYR A 22 13.40 24.89 -13.70
C TYR A 22 13.85 25.07 -12.25
N ALA A 23 12.97 24.72 -11.34
CA ALA A 23 13.29 24.49 -9.94
C ALA A 23 12.52 23.25 -9.44
N ASP A 24 13.17 22.48 -8.58
CA ASP A 24 12.54 21.36 -7.91
C ASP A 24 11.77 21.86 -6.68
N VAL A 25 10.56 21.36 -6.49
CA VAL A 25 9.73 21.65 -5.31
C VAL A 25 9.78 20.44 -4.38
N PRO A 26 10.63 20.44 -3.35
CA PRO A 26 10.67 19.33 -2.40
C PRO A 26 9.38 19.29 -1.56
N VAL A 27 8.73 18.13 -1.55
CA VAL A 27 7.57 17.88 -0.70
C VAL A 27 7.92 16.75 0.25
N THR A 28 7.95 17.06 1.54
CA THR A 28 8.22 16.06 2.58
C THR A 28 6.89 15.50 3.08
N VAL A 29 6.75 14.20 3.00
CA VAL A 29 5.61 13.44 3.55
C VAL A 29 6.08 12.65 4.75
N LYS A 30 5.51 12.93 5.91
CA LYS A 30 5.78 12.14 7.13
C LYS A 30 4.79 10.99 7.21
N ASN A 31 5.21 9.85 7.72
CA ASN A 31 4.31 8.74 7.98
C ASN A 31 3.22 9.15 8.99
N SER A 32 1.98 8.77 8.71
CA SER A 32 0.82 9.12 9.54
C SER A 32 -0.25 8.05 9.41
N GLU A 33 -0.83 7.67 10.55
CA GLU A 33 -1.99 6.77 10.59
C GLU A 33 -3.17 7.25 9.73
N ALA A 34 -3.25 8.56 9.46
CA ALA A 34 -4.27 9.12 8.57
C ALA A 34 -4.14 8.68 7.11
N LEU A 35 -3.00 8.07 6.74
CA LEU A 35 -2.73 7.51 5.42
C LEU A 35 -2.95 5.98 5.37
N ASP A 36 -3.17 5.33 6.51
CA ASP A 36 -3.30 3.88 6.60
C ASP A 36 -4.65 3.35 6.10
N GLU A 37 -5.68 4.17 6.17
CA GLU A 37 -7.06 3.75 5.84
C GLU A 37 -7.66 4.49 4.65
N VAL A 38 -7.14 5.68 4.34
CA VAL A 38 -7.75 6.56 3.34
C VAL A 38 -6.68 7.20 2.47
N GLU A 39 -6.82 7.02 1.16
CA GLU A 39 -6.04 7.78 0.19
C GLU A 39 -6.27 9.29 0.38
N ARG A 40 -5.19 10.05 0.40
CA ARG A 40 -5.21 11.50 0.46
C ARG A 40 -4.63 12.09 -0.82
N ASN A 41 -5.26 13.11 -1.31
CA ASN A 41 -4.80 13.83 -2.49
C ASN A 41 -4.22 15.18 -2.09
N LEU A 42 -3.00 15.44 -2.50
CA LEU A 42 -2.37 16.75 -2.46
C LEU A 42 -2.42 17.34 -3.87
N VAL A 43 -2.98 18.52 -4.00
CA VAL A 43 -2.93 19.28 -5.25
C VAL A 43 -2.08 20.50 -5.03
N LEU A 44 -0.92 20.54 -5.66
CA LEU A 44 -0.07 21.72 -5.76
C LEU A 44 -0.55 22.56 -6.94
N ARG A 45 -0.55 23.88 -6.78
CA ARG A 45 -0.91 24.82 -7.84
C ARG A 45 0.14 25.91 -7.95
N LEU A 46 0.63 26.11 -9.17
CA LEU A 46 1.46 27.28 -9.49
C LEU A 46 0.59 28.53 -9.57
N LEU A 47 1.04 29.59 -8.94
CA LEU A 47 0.41 30.91 -9.04
C LEU A 47 1.38 31.86 -9.74
N PRO A 48 0.89 32.83 -10.51
CA PRO A 48 1.73 33.87 -11.07
C PRO A 48 2.35 34.69 -9.92
N SER A 49 3.55 35.21 -10.17
CA SER A 49 4.25 36.13 -9.28
C SER A 49 4.58 37.43 -10.01
N GLU A 50 5.24 38.37 -9.32
CA GLU A 50 5.70 39.60 -9.95
C GLU A 50 6.75 39.32 -11.05
N ASP A 51 7.56 38.26 -10.88
CA ASP A 51 8.65 37.91 -11.78
C ASP A 51 8.22 36.94 -12.89
N PHE A 52 7.14 36.16 -12.69
CA PHE A 52 6.73 35.12 -13.60
C PHE A 52 5.23 35.12 -13.88
N THR A 53 4.92 35.03 -15.18
CA THR A 53 3.56 34.81 -15.67
C THR A 53 3.41 33.38 -16.19
N LEU A 54 2.20 32.85 -16.09
CA LEU A 54 1.86 31.53 -16.63
C LEU A 54 1.51 31.67 -18.11
N ALA A 55 2.49 31.42 -18.99
CA ALA A 55 2.31 31.61 -20.43
C ALA A 55 1.36 30.58 -21.04
N ILE A 56 1.39 29.32 -20.55
CA ILE A 56 0.54 28.22 -21.01
C ILE A 56 -0.07 27.51 -19.79
N PRO A 57 -1.10 28.10 -19.17
CA PRO A 57 -1.70 27.51 -17.98
C PRO A 57 -2.50 26.24 -18.26
N GLN A 58 -3.03 26.10 -19.47
CA GLN A 58 -3.86 24.97 -19.89
C GLN A 58 -3.44 24.51 -21.29
N TRP A 59 -3.44 23.21 -21.51
CA TRP A 59 -3.33 22.61 -22.84
C TRP A 59 -4.20 21.36 -22.93
N PHE A 60 -4.56 21.03 -24.14
CA PHE A 60 -5.28 19.80 -24.44
C PHE A 60 -4.30 18.67 -24.70
N ASP A 61 -4.59 17.49 -24.18
CA ASP A 61 -3.86 16.31 -24.58
C ASP A 61 -4.12 16.01 -26.06
N LEU A 62 -3.05 16.08 -26.86
CA LEU A 62 -3.09 15.79 -28.30
C LEU A 62 -3.03 14.28 -28.59
N SER A 63 -2.92 13.43 -27.58
CA SER A 63 -2.88 11.96 -27.76
C SER A 63 -4.14 11.44 -28.44
N GLY A 64 -5.28 12.11 -28.28
CA GLY A 64 -6.51 11.84 -29.04
C GLY A 64 -6.41 12.09 -30.56
N MET A 65 -5.43 12.88 -31.03
CA MET A 65 -5.20 13.07 -32.47
C MET A 65 -4.53 11.87 -33.14
N LEU A 66 -3.98 10.94 -32.37
CA LEU A 66 -3.34 9.71 -32.87
C LEU A 66 -4.25 8.48 -32.85
N GLY A 67 -5.55 8.67 -32.74
CA GLY A 67 -6.56 7.61 -32.90
C GLY A 67 -6.89 6.81 -31.64
N ASN A 68 -6.44 7.25 -30.46
CA ASN A 68 -6.95 6.75 -29.20
C ASN A 68 -8.12 7.60 -28.74
N ASP A 69 -9.30 6.98 -28.66
CA ASP A 69 -10.57 7.60 -28.29
C ASP A 69 -10.71 7.88 -26.76
N SER A 70 -9.61 8.06 -26.07
CA SER A 70 -9.59 8.51 -24.70
C SER A 70 -9.89 10.00 -24.69
N GLY A 71 -11.02 10.35 -24.13
CA GLY A 71 -11.63 11.66 -24.16
C GLY A 71 -10.66 12.81 -23.90
N LYS A 72 -11.01 13.97 -24.44
CA LYS A 72 -10.29 15.23 -24.31
C LYS A 72 -10.06 15.55 -22.82
N GLU A 73 -8.97 15.06 -22.23
CA GLU A 73 -8.56 15.52 -20.92
C GLU A 73 -7.93 16.89 -21.08
N GLU A 74 -8.57 17.87 -20.46
CA GLU A 74 -8.01 19.22 -20.34
C GLU A 74 -6.89 19.17 -19.30
N PHE A 75 -5.66 19.39 -19.74
CA PHE A 75 -4.49 19.44 -18.88
C PHE A 75 -4.33 20.85 -18.31
N ASP A 76 -4.46 20.98 -16.98
CA ASP A 76 -4.08 22.20 -16.26
C ASP A 76 -2.60 22.12 -15.87
N GLY A 77 -1.72 22.72 -16.67
CA GLY A 77 -0.27 22.75 -16.43
C GLY A 77 0.15 23.48 -15.15
N THR A 78 -0.78 24.16 -14.50
CA THR A 78 -0.54 24.83 -13.22
C THR A 78 -0.76 23.91 -12.02
N ARG A 79 -1.31 22.72 -12.23
CA ARG A 79 -1.67 21.80 -11.16
C ARG A 79 -0.88 20.51 -11.25
N HIS A 80 -0.42 20.05 -10.10
CA HIS A 80 0.15 18.72 -9.95
C HIS A 80 -0.54 18.00 -8.80
N LYS A 81 -1.11 16.81 -9.10
CA LYS A 81 -1.77 15.96 -8.11
C LYS A 81 -0.82 14.89 -7.64
N ILE A 82 -0.57 14.86 -6.34
CA ILE A 82 0.17 13.79 -5.66
C ILE A 82 -0.84 12.96 -4.87
N ILE A 83 -0.83 11.66 -5.09
CA ILE A 83 -1.65 10.71 -4.36
C ILE A 83 -0.82 10.17 -3.21
N LEU A 84 -1.35 10.27 -2.00
CA LEU A 84 -0.69 9.87 -0.76
C LEU A 84 -1.51 8.76 -0.10
N ASN A 85 -0.90 7.64 0.11
CA ASN A 85 -1.44 6.56 0.93
C ASN A 85 -0.29 5.77 1.57
N ASN A 86 -0.61 5.01 2.60
CA ASN A 86 0.29 4.07 3.25
C ASN A 86 -0.26 2.64 3.13
N PHE A 87 -1.00 2.37 2.05
CA PHE A 87 -1.54 1.04 1.78
C PHE A 87 -0.42 0.12 1.33
N ILE A 88 -0.23 -0.94 2.07
CA ILE A 88 0.54 -2.07 1.57
C ILE A 88 -0.42 -2.86 0.68
N THR A 89 -0.21 -2.82 -0.63
CA THR A 89 -0.99 -3.62 -1.59
C THR A 89 -0.52 -5.07 -1.58
N CYS A 90 -1.41 -5.99 -2.00
CA CYS A 90 -1.04 -7.39 -2.13
C CYS A 90 0.15 -7.53 -3.10
N PRO A 91 1.28 -8.10 -2.66
CA PRO A 91 2.45 -8.27 -3.51
C PRO A 91 2.17 -9.27 -4.65
N GLU A 92 2.88 -9.10 -5.78
CA GLU A 92 2.66 -9.87 -7.00
C GLU A 92 2.80 -11.39 -6.80
N VAL A 93 3.74 -11.81 -5.95
CA VAL A 93 4.00 -13.25 -5.72
C VAL A 93 3.36 -13.79 -4.45
N TRP A 94 2.31 -13.14 -3.94
CA TRP A 94 1.59 -13.63 -2.76
C TRP A 94 1.02 -15.03 -3.00
N MET A 95 1.18 -15.92 -2.01
CA MET A 95 0.68 -17.30 -2.09
C MET A 95 -0.74 -17.43 -1.56
N GLY A 96 -1.63 -16.62 -2.09
CA GLY A 96 -3.02 -16.54 -1.70
C GLY A 96 -3.77 -15.58 -2.59
N ARG A 97 -4.81 -14.93 -2.05
CA ARG A 97 -5.64 -13.96 -2.77
C ARG A 97 -5.51 -12.55 -2.23
N GLU A 98 -5.78 -11.60 -3.10
CA GLU A 98 -5.82 -10.17 -2.78
C GLU A 98 -6.94 -9.80 -1.81
N SER A 99 -8.09 -10.44 -1.93
CA SER A 99 -9.28 -10.12 -1.17
C SER A 99 -10.00 -11.36 -0.65
N GLY A 100 -10.82 -11.18 0.38
CA GLY A 100 -11.64 -12.22 0.99
C GLY A 100 -12.88 -12.60 0.17
N GLU A 101 -12.79 -12.79 -1.15
CA GLU A 101 -13.94 -13.15 -1.99
C GLU A 101 -14.44 -14.56 -1.70
N ILE A 102 -15.77 -14.70 -1.66
CA ILE A 102 -16.46 -15.98 -1.43
C ILE A 102 -16.21 -16.92 -2.61
N GLY A 103 -15.80 -18.15 -2.32
CA GLY A 103 -15.74 -19.22 -3.31
C GLY A 103 -14.38 -19.89 -3.50
N ASP A 104 -13.31 -19.38 -2.85
CA ASP A 104 -12.03 -20.03 -2.83
C ASP A 104 -11.56 -20.24 -1.38
N LEU A 105 -11.97 -21.35 -0.84
CA LEU A 105 -11.89 -21.65 0.59
C LEU A 105 -10.47 -21.78 1.14
N GLU A 106 -9.48 -21.94 0.26
CA GLU A 106 -8.10 -22.21 0.67
C GLU A 106 -7.08 -21.41 -0.13
N GLY A 107 -7.34 -20.14 -0.36
CA GLY A 107 -6.55 -19.21 -1.21
C GLY A 107 -5.03 -19.35 -1.11
N GLY A 108 -4.48 -20.50 -1.51
CA GLY A 108 -3.06 -20.79 -1.48
C GLY A 108 -2.51 -21.00 -0.06
N LEU A 109 -1.18 -21.11 0.05
CA LEU A 109 -0.48 -21.48 1.28
C LEU A 109 -0.59 -20.42 2.38
N TRP A 110 -0.75 -19.14 2.01
CA TRP A 110 -0.76 -18.02 2.95
C TRP A 110 -2.17 -17.45 3.18
N GLY A 111 -3.17 -17.94 2.45
CA GLY A 111 -4.53 -17.42 2.52
C GLY A 111 -4.67 -16.03 1.92
N PHE A 112 -5.71 -15.29 2.30
CA PHE A 112 -5.91 -13.93 1.81
C PHE A 112 -4.83 -12.98 2.35
N PHE A 113 -4.57 -11.92 1.58
CA PHE A 113 -3.64 -10.88 1.97
C PHE A 113 -4.27 -9.95 3.02
N SER A 114 -3.49 -9.61 4.04
CA SER A 114 -3.74 -8.49 4.94
C SER A 114 -2.42 -7.80 5.28
N LYS A 115 -2.49 -6.51 5.62
CA LYS A 115 -1.33 -5.73 6.06
C LYS A 115 -0.71 -6.37 7.30
N GLU A 116 -1.55 -6.74 8.26
CA GLU A 116 -1.13 -7.37 9.52
C GLU A 116 -0.38 -8.68 9.29
N LYS A 117 -0.88 -9.50 8.36
CA LYS A 117 -0.23 -10.76 7.99
C LYS A 117 1.12 -10.53 7.34
N PHE A 118 1.22 -9.55 6.46
CA PHE A 118 2.47 -9.18 5.82
C PHE A 118 3.49 -8.65 6.83
N GLU A 119 3.07 -7.77 7.74
CA GLU A 119 3.91 -7.28 8.84
C GLU A 119 4.39 -8.41 9.76
N GLU A 120 3.54 -9.39 10.05
CA GLU A 120 3.91 -10.56 10.85
C GLU A 120 4.95 -11.45 10.13
N ILE A 121 4.91 -11.53 8.79
CA ILE A 121 5.99 -12.18 8.01
C ILE A 121 7.29 -11.40 8.18
N LEU A 122 7.29 -10.09 7.95
CA LEU A 122 8.50 -9.26 8.03
C LEU A 122 9.12 -9.26 9.44
N LYS A 123 8.32 -9.38 10.50
CA LYS A 123 8.84 -9.54 11.87
C LYS A 123 9.67 -10.81 12.07
N ARG A 124 9.32 -11.90 11.37
CA ARG A 124 9.98 -13.19 11.48
C ARG A 124 11.09 -13.40 10.47
N PHE A 125 11.05 -12.63 9.41
CA PHE A 125 12.01 -12.61 8.31
C PHE A 125 12.50 -11.19 8.07
N PRO A 126 13.27 -10.62 9.03
CA PRO A 126 13.69 -9.21 9.00
C PRO A 126 14.66 -8.88 7.86
N GLU A 127 15.20 -9.89 7.20
CA GLU A 127 16.02 -9.75 5.99
C GLU A 127 15.19 -9.50 4.72
N LEU A 128 13.88 -9.74 4.77
CA LEU A 128 12.99 -9.51 3.61
C LEU A 128 12.39 -8.11 3.63
N THR A 129 12.18 -7.57 2.44
CA THR A 129 11.53 -6.30 2.19
C THR A 129 10.30 -6.50 1.30
N TYR A 130 9.47 -5.47 1.13
CA TYR A 130 8.32 -5.54 0.24
C TYR A 130 8.72 -5.86 -1.21
N GLU A 131 9.84 -5.33 -1.66
CA GLU A 131 10.36 -5.54 -3.01
C GLU A 131 10.69 -7.00 -3.30
N ASP A 132 11.09 -7.78 -2.28
CA ASP A 132 11.38 -9.20 -2.45
C ASP A 132 10.14 -10.01 -2.84
N PHE A 133 8.95 -9.52 -2.48
CA PHE A 133 7.68 -10.16 -2.82
C PHE A 133 7.11 -9.75 -4.19
N MET A 134 7.82 -8.92 -4.95
CA MET A 134 7.37 -8.46 -6.26
C MET A 134 7.82 -9.36 -7.42
N SER A 135 8.68 -10.36 -7.17
CA SER A 135 9.20 -11.23 -8.21
C SER A 135 9.43 -12.66 -7.72
N ASN A 136 9.21 -13.65 -8.59
CA ASN A 136 9.57 -15.04 -8.30
C ASN A 136 11.10 -15.28 -8.28
N GLU A 137 11.89 -14.36 -8.79
CA GLU A 137 13.36 -14.44 -8.73
C GLU A 137 13.84 -14.16 -7.30
N THR A 138 13.30 -13.15 -6.65
CA THR A 138 13.60 -12.76 -5.27
C THR A 138 12.85 -13.62 -4.25
N MET A 139 11.66 -14.14 -4.63
CA MET A 139 10.81 -14.98 -3.79
C MET A 139 10.59 -16.37 -4.44
N PRO A 140 11.61 -17.22 -4.51
CA PRO A 140 11.47 -18.57 -5.07
C PRO A 140 10.55 -19.45 -4.24
N SER A 141 9.97 -20.48 -4.87
CA SER A 141 9.00 -21.39 -4.22
C SER A 141 9.50 -21.98 -2.90
N GLY A 142 10.79 -22.34 -2.81
CA GLY A 142 11.37 -22.85 -1.57
C GLY A 142 11.27 -21.86 -0.40
N LEU A 143 11.51 -20.57 -0.66
CA LEU A 143 11.37 -19.53 0.35
C LEU A 143 9.89 -19.31 0.74
N LYS A 144 8.97 -19.34 -0.23
CA LYS A 144 7.53 -19.27 0.03
C LYS A 144 7.05 -20.38 0.97
N TYR A 145 7.48 -21.60 0.74
CA TYR A 145 7.18 -22.73 1.63
C TYR A 145 7.85 -22.59 3.00
N ALA A 146 9.07 -22.07 3.06
CA ALA A 146 9.74 -21.82 4.33
C ALA A 146 8.98 -20.77 5.17
N ILE A 147 8.54 -19.68 4.54
CA ILE A 147 7.68 -18.66 5.19
C ILE A 147 6.39 -19.31 5.70
N GLN A 148 5.67 -20.05 4.85
CA GLN A 148 4.41 -20.70 5.24
C GLN A 148 4.62 -21.63 6.44
N ASN A 149 5.62 -22.49 6.42
CA ASN A 149 5.88 -23.44 7.50
C ASN A 149 6.23 -22.72 8.81
N LYS A 150 7.12 -21.73 8.74
CA LYS A 150 7.52 -20.95 9.92
C LYS A 150 6.33 -20.19 10.51
N MET A 151 5.53 -19.53 9.67
CA MET A 151 4.34 -18.82 10.13
C MET A 151 3.33 -19.76 10.77
N ALA A 152 3.02 -20.88 10.13
CA ALA A 152 2.08 -21.86 10.69
C ALA A 152 2.55 -22.42 12.04
N MET A 153 3.83 -22.75 12.17
CA MET A 153 4.38 -23.24 13.43
C MET A 153 4.31 -22.20 14.55
N ASP A 154 4.68 -20.95 14.27
CA ASP A 154 4.69 -19.89 15.26
C ASP A 154 3.26 -19.50 15.70
N LEU A 155 2.36 -19.39 14.74
CA LEU A 155 0.94 -19.11 15.01
C LEU A 155 0.31 -20.22 15.85
N GLN A 156 0.58 -21.50 15.52
CA GLN A 156 0.09 -22.64 16.29
C GLN A 156 0.65 -22.63 17.71
N ALA A 157 1.95 -22.37 17.88
CA ALA A 157 2.57 -22.30 19.18
C ALA A 157 1.97 -21.20 20.08
N LEU A 158 1.66 -20.05 19.50
CA LEU A 158 0.99 -18.96 20.22
C LEU A 158 -0.47 -19.32 20.58
N TYR A 159 -1.17 -19.98 19.67
CA TYR A 159 -2.53 -20.48 19.91
C TYR A 159 -2.59 -21.49 21.04
N ASP A 160 -1.64 -22.44 21.09
CA ASP A 160 -1.57 -23.50 22.09
C ASP A 160 -1.02 -23.04 23.45
N LYS A 161 -0.44 -21.84 23.50
CA LYS A 161 0.24 -21.30 24.72
C LYS A 161 -0.72 -21.13 25.88
N SER A 162 -1.98 -20.78 25.61
CA SER A 162 -3.00 -20.61 26.64
C SER A 162 -4.34 -21.25 26.24
N PRO A 163 -5.10 -21.85 27.20
CA PRO A 163 -6.36 -22.51 26.90
C PRO A 163 -7.45 -21.58 26.32
N ASP A 164 -7.38 -20.31 26.63
CA ASP A 164 -8.29 -19.25 26.14
C ASP A 164 -7.80 -18.60 24.84
N HIS A 165 -6.68 -19.08 24.29
CA HIS A 165 -6.05 -18.60 23.04
C HIS A 165 -5.83 -17.08 22.97
N ARG A 166 -5.65 -16.44 24.14
CA ARG A 166 -5.44 -14.98 24.22
C ARG A 166 -4.15 -14.50 23.60
N ASP A 167 -3.14 -15.38 23.51
CA ASP A 167 -1.84 -15.08 22.89
C ASP A 167 -1.87 -15.29 21.35
N ALA A 168 -2.95 -15.81 20.80
CA ALA A 168 -3.07 -16.06 19.37
C ALA A 168 -3.13 -14.75 18.57
N ILE A 169 -2.40 -14.72 17.45
CA ILE A 169 -2.38 -13.56 16.56
C ILE A 169 -3.66 -13.51 15.74
N ARG A 170 -4.23 -12.32 15.66
CA ARG A 170 -5.49 -12.08 14.95
C ARG A 170 -5.33 -11.02 13.89
N GLU A 171 -6.15 -11.11 12.86
CA GLU A 171 -6.34 -10.07 11.85
C GLU A 171 -7.07 -8.85 12.48
N LYS A 172 -7.06 -7.74 11.78
CA LYS A 172 -7.73 -6.49 12.23
C LYS A 172 -9.21 -6.67 12.56
N ASP A 173 -9.89 -7.60 11.89
CA ASP A 173 -11.29 -7.92 12.12
C ASP A 173 -11.53 -8.89 13.30
N GLY A 174 -10.47 -9.33 13.98
CA GLY A 174 -10.52 -10.20 15.14
C GLY A 174 -10.42 -11.69 14.84
N ARG A 175 -10.48 -12.12 13.57
CA ARG A 175 -10.28 -13.51 13.18
C ARG A 175 -8.85 -13.97 13.44
N LEU A 176 -8.67 -15.25 13.74
CA LEU A 176 -7.35 -15.84 13.88
C LEU A 176 -6.60 -15.75 12.55
N MET A 177 -5.35 -15.25 12.60
CA MET A 177 -4.50 -15.21 11.42
C MET A 177 -4.23 -16.62 10.91
N TRP A 178 -4.39 -16.83 9.61
CA TRP A 178 -4.33 -18.17 9.02
C TRP A 178 -3.20 -18.32 8.01
N PHE A 179 -2.50 -19.42 8.13
CA PHE A 179 -1.61 -20.01 7.12
C PHE A 179 -1.90 -21.50 7.00
N GLN A 180 -1.68 -22.10 5.84
CA GLN A 180 -1.85 -23.54 5.70
C GLN A 180 -0.94 -24.26 6.71
N GLY A 181 -1.50 -25.20 7.47
CA GLY A 181 -0.80 -25.98 8.48
C GLY A 181 -1.17 -25.66 9.93
N VAL A 182 -1.94 -24.60 10.18
CA VAL A 182 -2.55 -24.36 11.49
C VAL A 182 -3.76 -25.27 11.73
N SER A 183 -4.16 -25.49 12.99
CA SER A 183 -5.25 -26.40 13.34
C SER A 183 -6.66 -25.85 13.12
N TRP A 184 -6.80 -24.53 13.01
CA TRP A 184 -8.09 -23.90 12.72
C TRP A 184 -8.32 -23.69 11.23
N LYS A 185 -9.58 -23.52 10.85
CA LYS A 185 -9.98 -23.34 9.46
C LYS A 185 -9.68 -21.91 8.98
N SER A 186 -9.41 -21.78 7.69
CA SER A 186 -9.42 -20.50 7.02
C SER A 186 -10.83 -19.89 7.07
N TYR A 187 -10.94 -18.65 7.49
CA TYR A 187 -12.20 -17.88 7.51
C TYR A 187 -12.41 -17.08 6.23
N TYR A 188 -11.74 -17.45 5.18
CA TYR A 188 -11.81 -16.78 3.90
C TYR A 188 -13.26 -16.68 3.40
N GLY A 189 -13.70 -15.47 3.06
CA GLY A 189 -15.06 -15.21 2.58
C GLY A 189 -16.18 -15.40 3.62
N VAL A 190 -15.87 -15.74 4.87
CA VAL A 190 -16.84 -15.85 5.95
C VAL A 190 -16.83 -14.58 6.79
N PRO A 191 -17.95 -13.91 7.00
CA PRO A 191 -18.03 -12.78 7.91
C PRO A 191 -17.55 -13.16 9.31
N PHE A 192 -16.78 -12.29 9.94
CA PHE A 192 -16.34 -12.47 11.33
C PHE A 192 -17.54 -12.46 12.27
N GLN A 193 -17.60 -13.46 13.16
CA GLN A 193 -18.56 -13.51 14.24
C GLN A 193 -17.82 -13.43 15.58
N PRO A 194 -18.05 -12.40 16.40
CA PRO A 194 -17.40 -12.28 17.70
C PRO A 194 -17.70 -13.50 18.57
N GLY A 195 -16.65 -14.14 19.10
CA GLY A 195 -16.76 -15.32 19.97
C GLY A 195 -16.38 -16.66 19.32
N GLU A 196 -16.01 -16.65 18.04
CA GLU A 196 -15.37 -17.80 17.36
C GLU A 196 -13.86 -17.80 17.56
#